data_df210cad09d72883063cf36a5f4cbb4a
#
_entry.id   df210cad09d72883063cf36a5f4cbb4a
#
_cell.length_a   1.000
_cell.length_b   1.000
_cell.length_c   1.000
_cell.angle_alpha   90.00
_cell.angle_beta   90.00
_cell.angle_gamma   90.00
#
_symmetry.space_group_name_H-M   'P 1'
#
loop_
_entity.id
_entity.type
_entity.pdbx_description
1 polymer ?
#
loop_
_entity_poly.entity_id
_entity_poly.type
_entity_poly.pdbx_seq_one_letter_code
_entity_poly.pdbx_strand_id
1 'polypeptide(L)'
;MSLPASLEGRLSLPAIGAPLFIISNPDLVIAQCKAGIVGSFPALNARPAELLDEWLARITEELAVHDAHHPHRRAAPFAVNQIVHRTNTRLEHDLELCVEYKVPVVITSLGAREEVNRAVHGYGGIVLHDVINAPACTAIT
;
A
#
# COMPACT_ATOMS: atom_id res chain seq x y z
N MET A 1 9.65 -17.79 -10.88
CA MET A 1 8.59 -17.17 -10.05
C MET A 1 8.29 -15.83 -10.70
N SER A 2 7.08 -15.59 -11.18
CA SER A 2 6.67 -14.31 -11.79
C SER A 2 6.13 -13.36 -10.73
N LEU A 3 6.30 -12.07 -10.94
CA LEU A 3 5.65 -11.06 -10.12
C LEU A 3 4.13 -11.06 -10.38
N PRO A 4 3.31 -10.61 -9.41
CA PRO A 4 1.91 -10.32 -9.67
C PRO A 4 1.73 -9.37 -10.86
N ALA A 5 0.70 -9.58 -11.68
CA ALA A 5 0.47 -8.81 -12.89
C ALA A 5 0.43 -7.28 -12.69
N SER A 6 -0.04 -6.84 -11.51
CA SER A 6 -0.06 -5.41 -11.14
C SER A 6 1.32 -4.80 -10.88
N LEU A 7 2.34 -5.63 -10.65
CA LEU A 7 3.73 -5.23 -10.42
C LEU A 7 4.62 -5.47 -11.64
N GLU A 8 4.21 -6.38 -12.52
CA GLU A 8 5.01 -6.78 -13.69
C GLU A 8 5.18 -5.61 -14.66
N GLY A 9 6.42 -5.34 -15.05
CA GLY A 9 6.76 -4.22 -15.94
C GLY A 9 6.67 -2.83 -15.33
N ARG A 10 6.34 -2.73 -14.03
CA ARG A 10 6.21 -1.47 -13.30
C ARG A 10 7.39 -1.19 -12.36
N LEU A 11 8.23 -2.18 -12.11
CA LEU A 11 9.33 -2.07 -11.16
C LEU A 11 10.68 -2.03 -11.87
N SER A 12 11.53 -1.08 -11.52
CA SER A 12 12.94 -1.05 -11.91
C SER A 12 13.76 -2.07 -11.09
N LEU A 13 13.34 -2.28 -9.84
CA LEU A 13 13.84 -3.28 -8.91
C LEU A 13 12.66 -3.89 -8.17
N PRO A 14 12.65 -5.21 -7.91
CA PRO A 14 11.62 -5.87 -7.12
C PRO A 14 11.79 -5.55 -5.63
N ALA A 15 11.63 -4.29 -5.27
CA ALA A 15 11.83 -3.77 -3.92
C ALA A 15 10.64 -2.93 -3.47
N ILE A 16 10.41 -2.91 -2.17
CA ILE A 16 9.42 -2.08 -1.49
C ILE A 16 10.15 -1.19 -0.50
N GLY A 17 9.95 0.12 -0.59
CA GLY A 17 10.37 1.04 0.45
C GLY A 17 9.54 0.77 1.71
N ALA A 18 10.20 0.45 2.82
CA ALA A 18 9.52 0.09 4.07
C ALA A 18 8.61 1.24 4.57
N PRO A 19 7.42 0.91 5.11
CA PRO A 19 6.55 1.91 5.72
C PRO A 19 7.12 2.37 7.07
N LEU A 20 7.74 3.53 7.09
CA LEU A 20 8.42 4.06 8.28
C LEU A 20 7.49 5.00 9.06
N PHE A 21 7.34 4.74 10.36
CA PHE A 21 6.56 5.60 11.25
C PHE A 21 7.11 7.05 11.24
N ILE A 22 6.22 8.02 11.12
CA ILE A 22 6.50 9.45 11.01
C ILE A 22 7.19 9.86 9.70
N ILE A 23 8.18 9.09 9.23
CA ILE A 23 9.05 9.46 8.11
C ILE A 23 8.35 9.29 6.76
N SER A 24 7.66 8.16 6.57
CA SER A 24 6.97 7.90 5.30
C SER A 24 5.75 8.81 5.16
N ASN A 25 5.81 9.68 4.17
CA ASN A 25 4.79 10.65 3.79
C ASN A 25 4.56 10.62 2.27
N PRO A 26 3.58 11.35 1.71
CA PRO A 26 3.33 11.35 0.27
C PRO A 26 4.55 11.71 -0.58
N ASP A 27 5.37 12.68 -0.17
CA ASP A 27 6.55 13.08 -0.94
C ASP A 27 7.53 11.92 -1.12
N LEU A 28 7.82 11.21 -0.04
CA LEU A 28 8.70 10.03 -0.09
C LEU A 28 8.10 8.91 -0.93
N VAL A 29 6.83 8.60 -0.74
CA VAL A 29 6.13 7.54 -1.48
C VAL A 29 6.13 7.83 -2.97
N ILE A 30 5.76 9.05 -3.37
CA ILE A 30 5.73 9.47 -4.77
C ILE A 30 7.12 9.39 -5.39
N ALA A 31 8.15 9.86 -4.68
CA ALA A 31 9.53 9.79 -5.15
C ALA A 31 9.98 8.34 -5.37
N GLN A 32 9.68 7.44 -4.44
CA GLN A 32 9.98 6.00 -4.55
C GLN A 32 9.26 5.36 -5.74
N CYS A 33 7.96 5.63 -5.92
CA CYS A 33 7.19 5.10 -7.03
C CYS A 33 7.71 5.60 -8.40
N LYS A 34 8.03 6.90 -8.51
CA LYS A 34 8.63 7.47 -9.72
C LYS A 34 10.03 6.93 -10.00
N ALA A 35 10.76 6.50 -8.97
CA ALA A 35 12.06 5.83 -9.11
C ALA A 35 11.94 4.35 -9.53
N GLY A 36 10.74 3.76 -9.50
CA GLY A 36 10.47 2.39 -9.94
C GLY A 36 10.57 1.33 -8.85
N ILE A 37 10.40 1.72 -7.59
CA ILE A 37 10.19 0.79 -6.46
C ILE A 37 8.84 1.07 -5.82
N VAL A 38 8.21 0.08 -5.19
CA VAL A 38 6.97 0.29 -4.46
C VAL A 38 7.22 1.23 -3.28
N GLY A 39 6.64 2.43 -3.31
CA GLY A 39 6.66 3.35 -2.17
C GLY A 39 5.58 2.98 -1.16
N SER A 40 5.86 3.07 0.12
CA SER A 40 4.86 2.72 1.14
C SER A 40 4.86 3.66 2.35
N PHE A 41 3.71 3.76 2.99
CA PHE A 41 3.54 4.50 4.24
C PHE A 41 2.52 3.83 5.16
N PRO A 42 2.66 3.99 6.50
CA PRO A 42 1.63 3.57 7.44
C PRO A 42 0.41 4.51 7.37
N ALA A 43 -0.82 3.95 7.26
CA ALA A 43 -2.03 4.76 7.31
C ALA A 43 -2.09 5.64 8.57
N LEU A 44 -1.57 5.13 9.69
CA LEU A 44 -1.49 5.85 10.97
C LEU A 44 -0.54 7.05 10.97
N ASN A 45 0.27 7.26 9.93
CA ASN A 45 1.06 8.49 9.78
C ASN A 45 0.20 9.69 9.40
N ALA A 46 -0.90 9.46 8.70
CA ALA A 46 -1.89 10.50 8.42
C ALA A 46 -2.65 10.85 9.70
N ARG A 47 -2.40 12.02 10.25
CA ARG A 47 -3.01 12.51 11.50
C ARG A 47 -3.37 13.98 11.35
N PRO A 48 -4.65 14.32 11.54
CA PRO A 48 -5.78 13.46 11.94
C PRO A 48 -6.18 12.45 10.85
N ALA A 49 -7.18 11.58 11.12
CA ALA A 49 -7.55 10.46 10.25
C ALA A 49 -7.98 10.91 8.85
N GLU A 50 -8.65 12.04 8.76
CA GLU A 50 -9.15 12.67 7.54
C GLU A 50 -8.03 13.00 6.55
N LEU A 51 -6.82 13.20 7.04
CA LEU A 51 -5.64 13.47 6.22
C LEU A 51 -5.27 12.29 5.32
N LEU A 52 -5.72 11.07 5.64
CA LEU A 52 -5.45 9.89 4.82
C LEU A 52 -6.11 10.01 3.44
N ASP A 53 -7.31 10.55 3.37
CA ASP A 53 -8.01 10.82 2.12
C ASP A 53 -7.20 11.79 1.22
N GLU A 54 -6.76 12.91 1.78
CA GLU A 54 -5.94 13.88 1.06
C GLU A 54 -4.61 13.26 0.55
N TRP A 55 -3.98 12.41 1.36
CA TRP A 55 -2.75 11.73 0.97
C TRP A 55 -2.96 10.75 -0.18
N LEU A 56 -4.02 9.95 -0.11
CA LEU A 56 -4.35 8.98 -1.16
C LEU A 56 -4.73 9.67 -2.46
N ALA A 57 -5.52 10.74 -2.39
CA ALA A 57 -5.87 11.57 -3.55
C ALA A 57 -4.60 12.13 -4.22
N ARG A 58 -3.73 12.77 -3.45
CA ARG A 58 -2.49 13.37 -3.94
C ARG A 58 -1.56 12.32 -4.58
N ILE A 59 -1.32 11.19 -3.91
CA ILE A 59 -0.44 10.13 -4.43
C ILE A 59 -1.01 9.60 -5.74
N THR A 60 -2.29 9.30 -5.78
CA THR A 60 -2.95 8.76 -6.97
C THR A 60 -2.88 9.74 -8.14
N GLU A 61 -3.17 11.01 -7.92
CA GLU A 61 -3.12 12.05 -8.95
C GLU A 61 -1.70 12.26 -9.48
N GLU A 62 -0.71 12.44 -8.61
CA GLU A 62 0.67 12.69 -9.02
C GLU A 62 1.29 11.52 -9.77
N LEU A 63 0.95 10.27 -9.41
CA LEU A 63 1.41 9.08 -10.14
C LEU A 63 0.70 8.95 -11.49
N ALA A 64 -0.59 9.28 -11.58
CA ALA A 64 -1.32 9.29 -12.85
C ALA A 64 -0.77 10.36 -13.82
N VAL A 65 -0.47 11.55 -13.32
CA VAL A 65 0.18 12.60 -14.12
C VAL A 65 1.56 12.17 -14.61
N HIS A 66 2.35 11.54 -13.73
CA HIS A 66 3.65 10.98 -14.13
C HIS A 66 3.52 9.95 -15.25
N ASP A 67 2.58 9.00 -15.11
CA ASP A 67 2.35 7.93 -16.07
C ASP A 67 1.91 8.48 -17.44
N ALA A 68 1.09 9.53 -17.44
CA ALA A 68 0.66 10.20 -18.67
C ALA A 68 1.84 10.85 -19.42
N HIS A 69 2.79 11.43 -18.71
CA HIS A 69 3.99 12.05 -19.30
C HIS A 69 5.10 11.03 -19.64
N HIS A 70 5.08 9.85 -19.01
CA HIS A 70 6.12 8.82 -19.16
C HIS A 70 5.53 7.44 -19.49
N PRO A 71 4.83 7.27 -20.64
CA PRO A 71 4.10 6.04 -20.96
C PRO A 71 5.01 4.79 -21.01
N HIS A 72 6.30 4.98 -21.33
CA HIS A 72 7.29 3.89 -21.39
C HIS A 72 8.06 3.68 -20.07
N ARG A 73 7.84 4.55 -19.08
CA ARG A 73 8.48 4.47 -17.77
C ARG A 73 7.47 4.85 -16.69
N ARG A 74 6.41 4.07 -16.59
CA ARG A 74 5.35 4.30 -15.61
C ARG A 74 5.87 4.13 -14.19
N ALA A 75 5.32 4.89 -13.27
CA ALA A 75 5.64 4.78 -11.85
C ALA A 75 5.29 3.39 -11.31
N ALA A 76 6.06 2.89 -10.34
CA ALA A 76 5.67 1.72 -9.58
C ALA A 76 4.38 1.99 -8.77
N PRO A 77 3.58 0.97 -8.46
CA PRO A 77 2.43 1.14 -7.59
C PRO A 77 2.87 1.49 -6.16
N PHE A 78 1.99 2.15 -5.42
CA PHE A 78 2.24 2.44 -4.00
C PHE A 78 1.56 1.42 -3.08
N ALA A 79 1.97 1.41 -1.82
CA ALA A 79 1.41 0.55 -0.79
C ALA A 79 1.00 1.35 0.45
N VAL A 80 -0.05 0.89 1.13
CA VAL A 80 -0.48 1.40 2.43
C VAL A 80 -0.33 0.30 3.47
N ASN A 81 0.36 0.61 4.56
CA ASN A 81 0.46 -0.31 5.69
C ASN A 81 -0.69 -0.10 6.66
N GLN A 82 -1.37 -1.19 7.01
CA GLN A 82 -2.49 -1.26 7.93
C GLN A 82 -2.10 -2.08 9.16
N ILE A 83 -2.17 -1.46 10.33
CA ILE A 83 -2.05 -2.17 11.59
C ILE A 83 -3.40 -2.86 11.88
N VAL A 84 -3.43 -4.18 11.76
CA VAL A 84 -4.69 -4.95 11.93
C VAL A 84 -4.94 -5.42 13.36
N HIS A 85 -4.14 -4.96 14.31
CA HIS A 85 -4.34 -5.26 15.72
C HIS A 85 -5.62 -4.59 16.26
N ARG A 86 -6.29 -5.27 17.19
CA ARG A 86 -7.56 -4.82 17.80
C ARG A 86 -7.52 -3.44 18.47
N THR A 87 -6.34 -2.93 18.79
CA THR A 87 -6.17 -1.58 19.36
C THR A 87 -6.23 -0.47 18.32
N ASN A 88 -6.18 -0.80 17.03
CA ASN A 88 -6.33 0.19 15.98
C ASN A 88 -7.83 0.45 15.73
N THR A 89 -8.35 1.50 16.31
CA THR A 89 -9.75 1.93 16.17
C THR A 89 -10.04 2.58 14.82
N ARG A 90 -9.01 2.87 14.02
CA ARG A 90 -9.13 3.49 12.69
C ARG A 90 -9.19 2.49 11.54
N LEU A 91 -8.92 1.20 11.81
CA LEU A 91 -8.73 0.21 10.75
C LEU A 91 -9.89 0.17 9.75
N GLU A 92 -11.11 0.22 10.22
CA GLU A 92 -12.31 0.15 9.36
C GLU A 92 -12.37 1.36 8.42
N HIS A 93 -12.27 2.56 8.95
CA HIS A 93 -12.21 3.81 8.18
C HIS A 93 -11.05 3.81 7.17
N ASP A 94 -9.84 3.47 7.62
CA ASP A 94 -8.65 3.49 6.77
C ASP A 94 -8.73 2.41 5.67
N LEU A 95 -9.39 1.27 5.94
CA LEU A 95 -9.63 0.22 4.94
C LEU A 95 -10.67 0.66 3.90
N GLU A 96 -11.74 1.34 4.30
CA GLU A 96 -12.74 1.90 3.38
C GLU A 96 -12.07 2.83 2.36
N LEU A 97 -11.20 3.73 2.80
CA LEU A 97 -10.42 4.59 1.91
C LEU A 97 -9.49 3.79 0.99
N CYS A 98 -8.84 2.74 1.50
CA CYS A 98 -8.02 1.87 0.64
C CYS A 98 -8.84 1.21 -0.46
N VAL A 99 -10.08 0.82 -0.20
CA VAL A 99 -11.01 0.25 -1.18
C VAL A 99 -11.46 1.32 -2.19
N GLU A 100 -11.82 2.50 -1.72
CA GLU A 100 -12.28 3.63 -2.56
C GLU A 100 -11.20 4.02 -3.58
N TYR A 101 -9.97 4.21 -3.12
CA TYR A 101 -8.83 4.54 -3.98
C TYR A 101 -8.22 3.34 -4.70
N LYS A 102 -8.74 2.13 -4.49
CA LYS A 102 -8.21 0.87 -5.05
C LYS A 102 -6.70 0.77 -4.84
N VAL A 103 -6.26 1.00 -3.61
CA VAL A 103 -4.83 0.97 -3.24
C VAL A 103 -4.18 -0.31 -3.76
N PRO A 104 -3.16 -0.22 -4.64
CA PRO A 104 -2.65 -1.41 -5.35
C PRO A 104 -2.08 -2.49 -4.43
N VAL A 105 -1.44 -2.08 -3.35
CA VAL A 105 -0.81 -2.98 -2.37
C VAL A 105 -1.17 -2.55 -0.95
N VAL A 106 -1.68 -3.47 -0.16
CA VAL A 106 -1.90 -3.26 1.27
C VAL A 106 -0.95 -4.17 2.05
N ILE A 107 -0.23 -3.60 3.00
CA ILE A 107 0.69 -4.34 3.89
C ILE A 107 0.02 -4.43 5.25
N THR A 108 -0.29 -5.63 5.74
CA THR A 108 -0.85 -5.79 7.08
C THR A 108 0.24 -6.12 8.09
N SER A 109 0.15 -5.50 9.26
CA SER A 109 1.10 -5.68 10.36
C SER A 109 0.37 -6.01 11.66
N LEU A 110 1.05 -6.75 12.53
CA LEU A 110 0.55 -7.23 13.83
C LEU A 110 -0.65 -8.18 13.72
N GLY A 111 -0.64 -9.03 12.73
CA GLY A 111 -1.63 -10.07 12.49
C GLY A 111 -2.15 -10.07 11.05
N ALA A 112 -3.14 -10.92 10.81
CA ALA A 112 -3.88 -11.00 9.56
C ALA A 112 -5.38 -11.00 9.85
N ARG A 113 -6.15 -10.38 8.96
CA ARG A 113 -7.61 -10.35 9.04
C ARG A 113 -8.22 -10.70 7.69
N GLU A 114 -9.08 -11.70 7.70
CA GLU A 114 -9.74 -12.18 6.47
C GLU A 114 -10.57 -11.08 5.80
N GLU A 115 -11.24 -10.23 6.58
CA GLU A 115 -12.01 -9.12 6.04
C GLU A 115 -11.16 -8.12 5.24
N VAL A 116 -9.91 -7.86 5.68
CA VAL A 116 -8.97 -7.01 4.95
C VAL A 116 -8.57 -7.66 3.63
N ASN A 117 -8.21 -8.95 3.67
CA ASN A 117 -7.85 -9.70 2.48
C ASN A 117 -8.98 -9.70 1.46
N ARG A 118 -10.20 -10.01 1.91
CA ARG A 118 -11.39 -10.04 1.04
C ARG A 118 -11.68 -8.68 0.42
N ALA A 119 -11.60 -7.60 1.20
CA ALA A 119 -11.85 -6.25 0.71
C ALA A 119 -10.84 -5.85 -0.36
N VAL A 120 -9.54 -6.08 -0.13
CA VAL A 120 -8.47 -5.72 -1.06
C VAL A 120 -8.48 -6.60 -2.31
N HIS A 121 -8.64 -7.90 -2.17
CA HIS A 121 -8.74 -8.81 -3.32
C HIS A 121 -10.00 -8.54 -4.15
N GLY A 122 -11.07 -8.03 -3.55
CA GLY A 122 -12.32 -7.69 -4.23
C GLY A 122 -12.18 -6.68 -5.37
N TYR A 123 -11.20 -5.78 -5.29
CA TYR A 123 -10.88 -4.84 -6.39
C TYR A 123 -9.58 -5.20 -7.15
N GLY A 124 -9.00 -6.35 -6.89
CA GLY A 124 -7.77 -6.83 -7.55
C GLY A 124 -6.47 -6.32 -6.94
N GLY A 125 -6.50 -5.78 -5.72
CA GLY A 125 -5.32 -5.38 -4.97
C GLY A 125 -4.53 -6.58 -4.42
N ILE A 126 -3.32 -6.33 -3.99
CA ILE A 126 -2.41 -7.32 -3.37
C ILE A 126 -2.36 -7.08 -1.87
N VAL A 127 -2.40 -8.15 -1.09
CA VAL A 127 -2.14 -8.08 0.35
C VAL A 127 -0.80 -8.76 0.65
N LEU A 128 0.06 -8.03 1.35
CA LEU A 128 1.31 -8.56 1.91
C LEU A 128 1.19 -8.56 3.43
N HIS A 129 1.74 -9.59 4.06
CA HIS A 129 1.72 -9.70 5.52
C HIS A 129 3.14 -9.67 6.06
N ASP A 130 3.39 -8.86 7.07
CA ASP A 130 4.57 -9.02 7.87
C ASP A 130 4.32 -10.12 8.92
N VAL A 131 5.16 -11.14 8.93
CA VAL A 131 5.03 -12.29 9.81
C VAL A 131 6.30 -12.49 10.62
N ILE A 132 6.14 -12.84 11.90
CA ILE A 132 7.26 -13.02 12.82
C ILE A 132 7.62 -14.50 13.03
N ASN A 133 6.81 -15.43 12.56
CA ASN A 133 7.03 -16.86 12.69
C ASN A 133 6.24 -17.66 11.66
N ALA A 134 6.61 -18.93 11.45
CA ALA A 134 5.97 -19.81 10.49
C ALA A 134 4.47 -20.10 10.77
N PRO A 135 4.00 -20.29 12.01
CA PRO A 135 2.57 -20.44 12.29
C PRO A 135 1.72 -19.26 11.86
N ALA A 136 2.25 -18.02 11.96
CA ALA A 136 1.55 -16.84 11.48
C ALA A 136 1.41 -16.84 9.94
N CYS A 137 2.36 -17.42 9.22
CA CYS A 137 2.30 -17.55 7.77
C CYS A 137 1.20 -18.53 7.31
N THR A 138 0.98 -19.61 8.03
CA THR A 138 -0.05 -20.62 7.70
C THR A 138 -1.48 -20.19 8.03
N ALA A 139 -1.66 -19.21 8.91
CA ALA A 139 -2.97 -18.67 9.26
C ALA A 139 -3.55 -17.71 8.20
N ILE A 140 -2.81 -17.42 7.12
CA ILE A 140 -3.14 -16.42 6.11
C ILE A 140 -3.68 -17.06 4.80
N THR A 141 -3.56 -18.36 4.69
CA THR A 141 -4.12 -19.14 3.56
C THR A 141 -5.49 -19.65 3.87
#